data_0319a24bf1b3a96cac8840280ec9f154
#
_entry.id   0319a24bf1b3a96cac8840280ec9f154
#
_cell.length_a   1.000
_cell.length_b   1.000
_cell.length_c   1.000
_cell.angle_alpha   90.00
_cell.angle_beta   90.00
_cell.angle_gamma   90.00
#
_symmetry.space_group_name_H-M   'P 1'
#
loop_
_entity.id
_entity.type
_entity.pdbx_description
1 polymer ?
#
loop_
_entity_poly.entity_id
_entity_poly.type
_entity_poly.pdbx_seq_one_letter_code
_entity_poly.pdbx_strand_id
1 'polypeptide(L)'
;AKTEQMQTISNLLSAKPEKAAEAVSHLKEESGRKDGEINRLWQRILTMQADVYPQGQKALAVFEQGMTPVLVRQFANLLLEQEKGETVLVCSGDDASGYNYTAGSLGRDMRAFGKELNARLQGRGGGSAQMVQGTFRASREEIEKVFQELARIEA
;
A
#
# COMPACT_ATOMS: atom_id res chain seq x y z
N ALA A 1 -14.09 -2.59 39.64
CA ALA A 1 -13.06 -2.60 38.66
C ALA A 1 -13.26 -3.70 37.62
N LYS A 2 -12.74 -4.93 37.83
CA LYS A 2 -12.90 -6.00 36.82
C LYS A 2 -14.36 -6.41 36.58
N THR A 3 -15.16 -6.42 37.64
CA THR A 3 -16.59 -6.77 37.60
C THR A 3 -17.39 -5.75 36.79
N GLU A 4 -17.09 -4.47 36.97
CA GLU A 4 -17.75 -3.40 36.22
C GLU A 4 -17.39 -3.44 34.74
N GLN A 5 -16.13 -3.71 34.39
CA GLN A 5 -15.69 -3.87 33.02
C GLN A 5 -16.38 -5.06 32.33
N MET A 6 -16.48 -6.18 33.02
CA MET A 6 -17.19 -7.37 32.50
C MET A 6 -18.67 -7.08 32.27
N GLN A 7 -19.30 -6.34 33.18
CA GLN A 7 -20.71 -5.95 33.05
C GLN A 7 -20.92 -5.03 31.85
N THR A 8 -20.01 -4.08 31.62
CA THR A 8 -20.06 -3.17 30.49
C THR A 8 -19.93 -3.94 29.16
N ILE A 9 -18.99 -4.87 29.08
CA ILE A 9 -18.80 -5.72 27.89
C ILE A 9 -20.05 -6.54 27.63
N SER A 10 -20.63 -7.16 28.66
CA SER A 10 -21.86 -7.94 28.55
C SER A 10 -23.03 -7.11 28.03
N ASN A 11 -23.18 -5.88 28.55
CA ASN A 11 -24.24 -4.98 28.12
C ASN A 11 -24.08 -4.56 26.66
N LEU A 12 -22.86 -4.24 26.24
CA LEU A 12 -22.56 -3.86 24.85
C LEU A 12 -22.81 -5.02 23.88
N LEU A 13 -22.54 -6.24 24.29
CA LEU A 13 -22.71 -7.44 23.47
C LEU A 13 -24.09 -8.09 23.64
N SER A 14 -24.94 -7.54 24.50
CA SER A 14 -26.24 -8.15 24.86
C SER A 14 -26.09 -9.62 25.33
N ALA A 15 -24.98 -9.91 26.04
CA ALA A 15 -24.65 -11.24 26.54
C ALA A 15 -24.60 -11.27 28.05
N LYS A 16 -24.83 -12.44 28.65
CA LYS A 16 -24.70 -12.64 30.10
C LYS A 16 -23.21 -12.56 30.49
N PRO A 17 -22.86 -12.06 31.71
CA PRO A 17 -21.46 -11.93 32.13
C PRO A 17 -20.63 -13.20 31.98
N GLU A 18 -21.21 -14.36 32.30
CA GLU A 18 -20.53 -15.64 32.20
C GLU A 18 -20.25 -16.09 30.75
N LYS A 19 -20.91 -15.45 29.78
CA LYS A 19 -20.72 -15.74 28.35
C LYS A 19 -20.00 -14.63 27.61
N ALA A 20 -19.57 -13.58 28.29
CA ALA A 20 -18.92 -12.44 27.65
C ALA A 20 -17.64 -12.82 26.92
N ALA A 21 -16.83 -13.73 27.50
CA ALA A 21 -15.60 -14.21 26.87
C ALA A 21 -15.86 -14.97 25.57
N GLU A 22 -16.90 -15.80 25.52
CA GLU A 22 -17.31 -16.52 24.32
C GLU A 22 -17.79 -15.55 23.25
N ALA A 23 -18.56 -14.52 23.61
CA ALA A 23 -19.04 -13.50 22.69
C ALA A 23 -17.88 -12.70 22.08
N VAL A 24 -16.86 -12.33 22.90
CA VAL A 24 -15.66 -11.65 22.40
C VAL A 24 -14.87 -12.54 21.45
N SER A 25 -14.68 -13.82 21.77
CA SER A 25 -14.00 -14.78 20.90
C SER A 25 -14.71 -14.91 19.55
N HIS A 26 -16.04 -15.00 19.58
CA HIS A 26 -16.85 -15.08 18.37
C HIS A 26 -16.70 -13.83 17.49
N LEU A 27 -16.70 -12.65 18.09
CA LEU A 27 -16.47 -11.38 17.36
C LEU A 27 -15.08 -11.35 16.74
N LYS A 28 -14.05 -11.84 17.42
CA LYS A 28 -12.69 -11.93 16.87
C LYS A 28 -12.62 -12.86 15.67
N GLU A 29 -13.28 -14.00 15.73
CA GLU A 29 -13.35 -14.96 14.63
C GLU A 29 -14.05 -14.35 13.41
N GLU A 30 -15.18 -13.66 13.62
CA GLU A 30 -15.89 -12.97 12.54
C GLU A 30 -15.07 -11.86 11.92
N SER A 31 -14.39 -11.04 12.75
CA SER A 31 -13.51 -9.98 12.28
C SER A 31 -12.38 -10.54 11.44
N GLY A 32 -11.75 -11.63 11.88
CA GLY A 32 -10.68 -12.31 11.13
C GLY A 32 -11.16 -12.84 9.79
N ARG A 33 -12.38 -13.39 9.71
CA ARG A 33 -12.98 -13.84 8.45
C ARG A 33 -13.22 -12.69 7.50
N LYS A 34 -13.76 -11.57 7.99
CA LYS A 34 -14.00 -10.36 7.19
C LYS A 34 -12.70 -9.78 6.66
N ASP A 35 -11.66 -9.73 7.48
CA ASP A 35 -10.34 -9.26 7.07
C ASP A 35 -9.76 -10.17 5.97
N GLY A 36 -9.92 -11.48 6.07
CA GLY A 36 -9.52 -12.43 5.06
C GLY A 36 -10.29 -12.25 3.74
N GLU A 37 -11.58 -11.98 3.81
CA GLU A 37 -12.40 -11.70 2.63
C GLU A 37 -11.99 -10.39 1.96
N ILE A 38 -11.75 -9.35 2.74
CA ILE A 38 -11.27 -8.05 2.23
C ILE A 38 -9.93 -8.23 1.53
N ASN A 39 -8.99 -8.98 2.13
CA ASN A 39 -7.69 -9.25 1.53
C ASN A 39 -7.83 -10.01 0.20
N ARG A 40 -8.69 -11.01 0.13
CA ARG A 40 -8.94 -11.74 -1.12
C ARG A 40 -9.53 -10.85 -2.21
N LEU A 41 -10.46 -9.97 -1.85
CA LEU A 41 -11.04 -9.01 -2.77
C LEU A 41 -9.99 -8.04 -3.30
N TRP A 42 -9.12 -7.54 -2.42
CA TRP A 42 -8.02 -6.66 -2.83
C TRP A 42 -7.06 -7.38 -3.78
N GLN A 43 -6.72 -8.63 -3.52
CA GLN A 43 -5.85 -9.40 -4.44
C GLN A 43 -6.47 -9.53 -5.82
N ARG A 44 -7.77 -9.75 -5.89
CA ARG A 44 -8.50 -9.79 -7.17
C ARG A 44 -8.48 -8.42 -7.85
N ILE A 45 -8.72 -7.36 -7.10
CA ILE A 45 -8.69 -5.98 -7.64
C ILE A 45 -7.29 -5.68 -8.20
N LEU A 46 -6.24 -5.97 -7.45
CA LEU A 46 -4.86 -5.72 -7.89
C LEU A 46 -4.54 -6.48 -9.18
N THR A 47 -4.95 -7.74 -9.26
CA THR A 47 -4.73 -8.55 -10.47
C THR A 47 -5.47 -7.96 -11.67
N MET A 48 -6.71 -7.56 -11.50
CA MET A 48 -7.51 -6.94 -12.57
C MET A 48 -6.91 -5.59 -13.00
N GLN A 49 -6.47 -4.78 -12.06
CA GLN A 49 -5.86 -3.49 -12.36
C GLN A 49 -4.50 -3.64 -13.04
N ALA A 50 -3.72 -4.65 -12.66
CA ALA A 50 -2.44 -4.93 -13.32
C ALA A 50 -2.63 -5.28 -14.80
N ASP A 51 -3.70 -5.99 -15.14
CA ASP A 51 -4.00 -6.40 -16.52
C ASP A 51 -4.22 -5.22 -17.47
N VAL A 52 -4.58 -4.05 -16.95
CA VAL A 52 -4.77 -2.84 -17.75
C VAL A 52 -3.45 -2.34 -18.35
N TYR A 53 -2.34 -2.62 -17.72
CA TYR A 53 -1.03 -2.11 -18.14
C TYR A 53 -0.33 -3.08 -19.08
N PRO A 54 0.21 -2.58 -20.22
CA PRO A 54 0.97 -3.42 -21.12
C PRO A 54 2.32 -3.80 -20.54
N GLN A 55 2.84 -4.95 -20.94
CA GLN A 55 4.17 -5.41 -20.55
C GLN A 55 5.27 -4.64 -21.31
N GLY A 56 6.49 -4.68 -20.76
CA GLY A 56 7.67 -4.20 -21.46
C GLY A 56 7.94 -2.70 -21.36
N GLN A 57 7.23 -1.97 -20.50
CA GLN A 57 7.52 -0.55 -20.31
C GLN A 57 8.81 -0.38 -19.49
N LYS A 58 9.61 0.63 -19.82
CA LYS A 58 10.82 0.95 -19.06
C LYS A 58 10.48 1.55 -17.70
N ALA A 59 9.54 2.48 -17.68
CA ALA A 59 9.12 3.17 -16.46
C ALA A 59 7.61 3.27 -16.43
N LEU A 60 7.01 2.80 -15.34
CA LEU A 60 5.57 2.81 -15.15
C LEU A 60 5.21 3.51 -13.84
N ALA A 61 4.48 4.60 -13.94
CA ALA A 61 3.91 5.29 -12.78
C ALA A 61 2.40 5.03 -12.72
N VAL A 62 1.93 4.59 -11.57
CA VAL A 62 0.52 4.24 -11.34
C VAL A 62 -0.01 5.02 -10.15
N PHE A 63 -1.19 5.62 -10.31
CA PHE A 63 -1.86 6.38 -9.26
C PHE A 63 -3.19 5.74 -8.94
N GLU A 64 -3.36 5.38 -7.68
CA GLU A 64 -4.54 4.71 -7.17
C GLU A 64 -5.11 5.48 -5.98
N GLN A 65 -6.29 5.09 -5.52
CA GLN A 65 -6.92 5.65 -4.33
C GLN A 65 -7.34 4.54 -3.38
N GLY A 66 -7.29 4.86 -2.09
CA GLY A 66 -7.78 3.94 -1.06
C GLY A 66 -6.88 2.77 -0.73
N MET A 67 -5.66 2.74 -1.26
CA MET A 67 -4.70 1.69 -0.95
C MET A 67 -3.85 2.05 0.28
N THR A 68 -3.74 1.11 1.20
CA THR A 68 -2.80 1.22 2.33
C THR A 68 -1.36 1.05 1.83
N PRO A 69 -0.34 1.45 2.60
CA PRO A 69 1.05 1.21 2.22
C PRO A 69 1.36 -0.26 1.89
N VAL A 70 0.73 -1.20 2.58
CA VAL A 70 0.90 -2.64 2.30
C VAL A 70 0.36 -2.98 0.92
N LEU A 71 -0.82 -2.49 0.56
CA LEU A 71 -1.43 -2.74 -0.75
C LEU A 71 -0.64 -2.09 -1.88
N VAL A 72 -0.15 -0.87 -1.66
CA VAL A 72 0.70 -0.18 -2.63
C VAL A 72 1.96 -0.99 -2.92
N ARG A 73 2.59 -1.53 -1.88
CA ARG A 73 3.76 -2.39 -2.01
C ARG A 73 3.44 -3.68 -2.75
N GLN A 74 2.33 -4.33 -2.41
CA GLN A 74 1.89 -5.56 -3.08
C GLN A 74 1.63 -5.31 -4.56
N PHE A 75 1.03 -4.19 -4.90
CA PHE A 75 0.77 -3.83 -6.28
C PHE A 75 2.07 -3.57 -7.06
N ALA A 76 3.00 -2.84 -6.46
CA ALA A 76 4.32 -2.62 -7.07
C ALA A 76 5.04 -3.94 -7.35
N ASN A 77 5.03 -4.87 -6.39
CA ASN A 77 5.60 -6.22 -6.58
C ASN A 77 4.92 -6.96 -7.73
N LEU A 78 3.61 -6.93 -7.79
CA LEU A 78 2.85 -7.60 -8.84
C LEU A 78 3.19 -7.06 -10.23
N LEU A 79 3.27 -5.74 -10.36
CA LEU A 79 3.64 -5.09 -11.63
C LEU A 79 5.06 -5.46 -12.07
N LEU A 80 6.00 -5.57 -11.14
CA LEU A 80 7.36 -6.01 -11.43
C LEU A 80 7.40 -7.49 -11.83
N GLU A 81 6.70 -8.36 -11.11
CA GLU A 81 6.62 -9.79 -11.41
C GLU A 81 6.03 -10.06 -12.79
N GLN A 82 5.03 -9.27 -13.18
CA GLN A 82 4.39 -9.39 -14.48
C GLN A 82 5.11 -8.61 -15.59
N GLU A 83 6.27 -8.05 -15.29
CA GLU A 83 7.10 -7.30 -16.25
C GLU A 83 6.35 -6.14 -16.91
N LYS A 84 5.48 -5.48 -16.13
CA LYS A 84 4.75 -4.28 -16.60
C LYS A 84 5.65 -3.05 -16.68
N GLY A 85 6.73 -3.02 -15.90
CA GLY A 85 7.74 -1.97 -15.94
C GLY A 85 9.06 -2.47 -15.40
N GLU A 86 10.17 -2.01 -15.95
CA GLU A 86 11.49 -2.27 -15.37
C GLU A 86 11.69 -1.50 -14.07
N THR A 87 11.22 -0.26 -14.04
CA THR A 87 11.11 0.57 -12.85
C THR A 87 9.65 0.99 -12.70
N VAL A 88 9.10 0.75 -11.52
CA VAL A 88 7.68 0.97 -11.23
C VAL A 88 7.52 1.89 -10.03
N LEU A 89 6.60 2.83 -10.13
CA LEU A 89 6.16 3.67 -9.02
C LEU A 89 4.66 3.52 -8.86
N VAL A 90 4.23 3.12 -7.67
CA VAL A 90 2.81 3.07 -7.32
C VAL A 90 2.56 4.08 -6.22
N CYS A 91 1.59 4.96 -6.42
CA CYS A 91 1.18 5.98 -5.46
C CYS A 91 -0.30 5.83 -5.15
N SER A 92 -0.67 6.05 -3.90
CA SER A 92 -2.08 6.12 -3.49
C SER A 92 -2.30 7.34 -2.63
N GLY A 93 -3.33 8.11 -2.96
CA GLY A 93 -3.67 9.35 -2.26
C GLY A 93 -4.23 10.39 -3.21
N ASP A 94 -4.05 11.65 -2.83
CA ASP A 94 -4.46 12.80 -3.63
C ASP A 94 -3.53 14.00 -3.40
N ASP A 95 -3.69 15.04 -4.21
CA ASP A 95 -2.85 16.23 -4.14
C ASP A 95 -3.01 17.00 -2.83
N ALA A 96 -4.18 16.95 -2.21
CA ALA A 96 -4.48 17.66 -0.97
C ALA A 96 -3.87 16.98 0.26
N SER A 97 -3.99 15.65 0.33
CA SER A 97 -3.57 14.86 1.49
C SER A 97 -2.16 14.29 1.36
N GLY A 98 -1.60 14.31 0.15
CA GLY A 98 -0.35 13.65 -0.16
C GLY A 98 -0.55 12.21 -0.60
N TYR A 99 0.57 11.55 -0.88
CA TYR A 99 0.57 10.18 -1.41
C TYR A 99 1.45 9.28 -0.57
N ASN A 100 1.01 8.06 -0.35
CA ASN A 100 1.94 7.00 0.01
C ASN A 100 2.43 6.34 -1.28
N TYR A 101 3.68 5.89 -1.31
CA TYR A 101 4.26 5.32 -2.52
C TYR A 101 5.14 4.12 -2.23
N THR A 102 5.29 3.29 -3.26
CA THR A 102 6.35 2.28 -3.35
C THR A 102 6.97 2.39 -4.74
N ALA A 103 8.29 2.43 -4.79
CA ALA A 103 9.04 2.41 -6.04
C ALA A 103 9.97 1.20 -6.04
N GLY A 104 9.98 0.46 -7.14
CA GLY A 104 10.79 -0.75 -7.27
C GLY A 104 11.37 -0.90 -8.66
N SER A 105 12.45 -1.66 -8.77
CA SER A 105 13.10 -1.93 -10.05
C SER A 105 13.79 -3.30 -10.02
N LEU A 106 13.85 -3.93 -11.18
CA LEU A 106 14.55 -5.20 -11.36
C LEU A 106 16.05 -5.01 -11.60
N GLY A 107 16.48 -3.85 -12.07
CA GLY A 107 17.87 -3.64 -12.47
C GLY A 107 18.54 -2.38 -11.94
N ARG A 108 17.89 -1.64 -11.06
CA ARG A 108 18.37 -0.35 -10.56
C ARG A 108 18.46 -0.37 -9.05
N ASP A 109 19.49 0.26 -8.48
CA ASP A 109 19.56 0.46 -7.03
C ASP A 109 18.55 1.54 -6.59
N MET A 110 17.49 1.11 -5.94
CA MET A 110 16.38 1.99 -5.55
C MET A 110 16.72 2.88 -4.35
N ARG A 111 17.80 2.63 -3.63
CA ARG A 111 18.19 3.48 -2.50
C ARG A 111 18.57 4.89 -2.98
N ALA A 112 19.42 4.97 -3.98
CA ALA A 112 19.81 6.26 -4.58
C ALA A 112 18.63 6.91 -5.31
N PHE A 113 17.86 6.12 -6.06
CA PHE A 113 16.67 6.58 -6.77
C PHE A 113 15.64 7.18 -5.81
N GLY A 114 15.39 6.49 -4.70
CA GLY A 114 14.46 6.94 -3.67
C GLY A 114 14.88 8.23 -2.99
N LYS A 115 16.18 8.41 -2.75
CA LYS A 115 16.72 9.67 -2.19
C LYS A 115 16.44 10.84 -3.12
N GLU A 116 16.65 10.67 -4.43
CA GLU A 116 16.37 11.72 -5.41
C GLU A 116 14.87 12.01 -5.52
N LEU A 117 14.02 10.99 -5.54
CA LEU A 117 12.58 11.19 -5.50
C LEU A 117 12.15 12.00 -4.28
N ASN A 118 12.61 11.59 -3.10
CA ASN A 118 12.25 12.25 -1.85
C ASN A 118 12.74 13.70 -1.80
N ALA A 119 13.95 13.96 -2.28
CA ALA A 119 14.51 15.31 -2.31
C ALA A 119 13.69 16.24 -3.21
N ARG A 120 13.23 15.76 -4.36
CA ARG A 120 12.53 16.57 -5.35
C ARG A 120 11.03 16.66 -5.09
N LEU A 121 10.44 15.73 -4.37
CA LEU A 121 8.99 15.62 -4.17
C LEU A 121 8.56 15.81 -2.72
N GLN A 122 9.42 16.43 -1.91
CA GLN A 122 9.17 16.62 -0.47
C GLN A 122 8.74 15.32 0.19
N GLY A 123 9.45 14.25 -0.14
CA GLY A 123 9.12 12.92 0.33
C GLY A 123 9.93 12.47 1.52
N ARG A 124 9.44 11.41 2.16
CA ARG A 124 10.12 10.72 3.25
C ARG A 124 9.94 9.24 3.07
N GLY A 125 11.00 8.50 3.26
CA GLY A 125 10.94 7.06 3.17
C GLY A 125 12.30 6.46 2.93
N GLY A 126 12.33 5.18 2.68
CA GLY A 126 13.54 4.42 2.42
C GLY A 126 13.21 2.96 2.16
N GLY A 127 14.23 2.15 2.08
CA GLY A 127 14.07 0.72 1.83
C GLY A 127 15.36 0.04 1.44
N SER A 128 15.24 -0.91 0.53
CA SER A 128 16.37 -1.73 0.04
C SER A 128 16.78 -1.32 -1.37
N ALA A 129 17.78 -2.01 -1.90
CA ALA A 129 18.21 -1.82 -3.28
C ALA A 129 17.13 -2.18 -4.31
N GLN A 130 16.19 -3.07 -3.96
CA GLN A 130 15.12 -3.48 -4.85
C GLN A 130 13.89 -2.58 -4.77
N MET A 131 13.59 -2.06 -3.58
CA MET A 131 12.31 -1.39 -3.34
C MET A 131 12.42 -0.37 -2.21
N VAL A 132 11.86 0.80 -2.45
CA VAL A 132 11.73 1.87 -1.44
C VAL A 132 10.26 2.25 -1.31
N GLN A 133 9.90 2.72 -0.13
CA GLN A 133 8.53 3.14 0.16
C GLN A 133 8.52 4.34 1.09
N GLY A 134 7.45 5.11 1.04
CA GLY A 134 7.32 6.31 1.85
C GLY A 134 6.12 7.16 1.47
N THR A 135 6.27 8.47 1.63
CA THR A 135 5.22 9.44 1.32
C THR A 135 5.78 10.58 0.49
N PHE A 136 4.92 11.19 -0.32
CA PHE A 136 5.23 12.42 -1.05
C PHE A 136 4.24 13.52 -0.69
N ARG A 137 4.72 14.76 -0.69
CA ARG A 137 3.89 15.97 -0.58
C ARG A 137 4.05 16.82 -1.84
N ALA A 138 3.67 16.27 -2.96
CA ALA A 138 3.73 16.91 -4.26
C ALA A 138 2.49 16.52 -5.04
N SER A 139 2.20 17.24 -6.11
CA SER A 139 1.07 16.91 -6.98
C SER A 139 1.37 15.67 -7.81
N ARG A 140 0.31 15.01 -8.26
CA ARG A 140 0.42 13.87 -9.19
C ARG A 140 1.26 14.23 -10.42
N GLU A 141 1.03 15.41 -10.97
CA GLU A 141 1.75 15.87 -12.16
C GLU A 141 3.25 15.98 -11.91
N GLU A 142 3.63 16.57 -10.77
CA GLU A 142 5.05 16.69 -10.39
C GLU A 142 5.67 15.32 -10.13
N ILE A 143 4.97 14.45 -9.44
CA ILE A 143 5.45 13.09 -9.14
C ILE A 143 5.73 12.35 -10.45
N GLU A 144 4.78 12.36 -11.36
CA GLU A 144 4.92 11.68 -12.65
C GLU A 144 6.09 12.23 -13.47
N LYS A 145 6.20 13.54 -13.53
CA LYS A 145 7.28 14.21 -14.25
C LYS A 145 8.66 13.86 -13.68
N VAL A 146 8.84 13.99 -12.38
CA VAL A 146 10.12 13.71 -11.71
C VAL A 146 10.47 12.23 -11.85
N PHE A 147 9.51 11.35 -11.66
CA PHE A 147 9.73 9.91 -11.83
C PHE A 147 10.21 9.57 -13.24
N GLN A 148 9.55 10.09 -14.25
CA GLN A 148 9.93 9.83 -15.64
C GLN A 148 11.30 10.39 -15.98
N GLU A 149 11.63 11.57 -15.48
CA GLU A 149 12.97 12.15 -15.67
C GLU A 149 14.06 11.28 -15.05
N LEU A 150 13.87 10.86 -13.80
CA LEU A 150 14.85 10.02 -13.10
C LEU A 150 14.96 8.62 -13.70
N ALA A 151 13.86 8.06 -14.15
CA ALA A 151 13.83 6.73 -14.75
C ALA A 151 14.53 6.67 -16.12
N ARG A 152 14.66 7.80 -16.82
CA ARG A 152 15.41 7.89 -18.09
C ARG A 152 16.91 7.84 -17.88
N ILE A 153 17.39 8.17 -16.70
CA ILE A 153 18.81 8.10 -16.38
C ILE A 153 19.16 6.63 -16.16
N GLU A 154 20.12 6.13 -16.93
CA GLU A 154 20.57 4.75 -16.79
C GLU A 154 21.26 4.54 -15.43
N ALA A 155 21.02 3.35 -14.89
CA ALA A 155 21.55 2.99 -13.57
C ALA A 155 23.07 2.80 -13.57
#